data_35b9d7efed29e1c9a145bb89b604e456
#
_entry.id   35b9d7efed29e1c9a145bb89b604e456
#
_cell.length_a   1.000
_cell.length_b   1.000
_cell.length_c   1.000
_cell.angle_alpha   90.00
_cell.angle_beta   90.00
_cell.angle_gamma   90.00
#
_symmetry.space_group_name_H-M   'P 1'
#
loop_
_entity.id
_entity.type
_entity.pdbx_description
1 polymer ?
#
loop_
_entity_poly.entity_id
_entity_poly.type
_entity_poly.pdbx_seq_one_letter_code
_entity_poly.pdbx_strand_id
1 'polypeptide(L)'
;MERLFYTIGEVADMLEVNVSLVRYWSDNFSRFLKPHRNAKGNRLYTQEDIDVLKQIYHLVKVGGMTLGGAKKKMTEDRRSVESRAKAEENMKAIRTQLVEIRKSL
;
A
#
# COMPACT_ATOMS: atom_id res chain seq x y z
N MET A 1 0.83 -2.43 -22.01
CA MET A 1 1.83 -3.19 -21.25
C MET A 1 2.10 -2.48 -19.93
N GLU A 2 1.90 -3.17 -18.83
CA GLU A 2 2.12 -2.58 -17.51
C GLU A 2 3.62 -2.40 -17.25
N ARG A 3 3.95 -1.27 -16.65
CA ARG A 3 5.32 -0.99 -16.23
C ARG A 3 5.55 -1.62 -14.86
N LEU A 4 6.71 -2.24 -14.68
CA LEU A 4 7.10 -2.82 -13.40
C LEU A 4 7.54 -1.74 -12.41
N PHE A 5 8.16 -0.69 -12.91
CA PHE A 5 8.74 0.36 -12.06
C PHE A 5 8.41 1.76 -12.55
N TYR A 6 8.29 2.67 -11.60
CA TYR A 6 8.02 4.09 -11.84
C TYR A 6 9.05 4.93 -11.10
N THR A 7 9.46 6.04 -11.70
CA THR A 7 10.38 6.98 -11.04
C THR A 7 9.62 7.79 -9.99
N ILE A 8 10.35 8.39 -9.06
CA ILE A 8 9.74 9.25 -8.03
C ILE A 8 9.00 10.45 -8.66
N GLY A 9 9.51 10.99 -9.75
CA GLY A 9 8.85 12.07 -10.47
C GLY A 9 7.52 11.66 -11.06
N GLU A 10 7.48 10.47 -11.67
CA GLU A 10 6.25 9.90 -12.22
C GLU A 10 5.21 9.64 -11.12
N VAL A 11 5.65 9.12 -9.98
CA VAL A 11 4.76 8.86 -8.84
C VAL A 11 4.20 10.18 -8.29
N ALA A 12 5.05 11.19 -8.16
CA ALA A 12 4.61 12.51 -7.70
C ALA A 12 3.54 13.10 -8.63
N ASP A 13 3.73 12.97 -9.93
CA ASP A 13 2.75 13.42 -10.92
C ASP A 13 1.43 12.65 -10.80
N MET A 14 1.51 11.34 -10.62
CA MET A 14 0.32 10.49 -10.48
C MET A 14 -0.50 10.86 -9.24
N LEU A 15 0.16 11.25 -8.16
CA LEU A 15 -0.47 11.63 -6.90
C LEU A 15 -0.78 13.12 -6.81
N GLU A 16 -0.33 13.89 -7.78
CA GLU A 16 -0.47 15.35 -7.80
C GLU A 16 0.15 16.02 -6.57
N VAL A 17 1.33 15.54 -6.20
CA VAL A 17 2.12 16.08 -5.09
C VAL A 17 3.54 16.34 -5.55
N ASN A 18 4.35 17.02 -4.75
CA ASN A 18 5.74 17.25 -5.11
C ASN A 18 6.61 16.04 -4.76
N VAL A 19 7.78 15.96 -5.40
CA VAL A 19 8.74 14.86 -5.22
C VAL A 19 9.22 14.78 -3.76
N SER A 20 9.41 15.92 -3.12
CA SER A 20 9.86 15.97 -1.73
C SER A 20 8.89 15.27 -0.79
N LEU A 21 7.59 15.41 -1.04
CA LEU A 21 6.56 14.77 -0.23
C LEU A 21 6.57 13.24 -0.42
N VAL A 22 6.73 12.78 -1.66
CA VAL A 22 6.83 11.34 -1.93
C VAL A 22 8.04 10.74 -1.20
N ARG A 23 9.18 11.45 -1.27
CA ARG A 23 10.40 11.03 -0.58
C ARG A 23 10.20 10.98 0.93
N TYR A 24 9.58 12.01 1.48
CA TYR A 24 9.30 12.11 2.91
C TYR A 24 8.41 10.95 3.37
N TRP A 25 7.33 10.67 2.65
CA TRP A 25 6.46 9.55 2.97
C TRP A 25 7.17 8.20 2.82
N SER A 26 7.97 8.04 1.78
CA SER A 26 8.74 6.80 1.56
C SER A 26 9.66 6.51 2.74
N ASP A 27 10.31 7.55 3.27
CA ASP A 27 11.22 7.40 4.41
C ASP A 27 10.46 7.12 5.71
N ASN A 28 9.31 7.75 5.90
CA ASN A 28 8.51 7.58 7.12
C ASN A 28 7.70 6.30 7.15
N PHE A 29 7.35 5.74 6.00
CA PHE A 29 6.55 4.53 5.88
C PHE A 29 7.37 3.37 5.30
N SER A 30 8.65 3.30 5.66
CA SER A 30 9.58 2.29 5.15
C SER A 30 9.16 0.85 5.45
N ARG A 31 8.30 0.63 6.44
CA ARG A 31 7.76 -0.70 6.75
C ARG A 31 6.77 -1.19 5.68
N PHE A 32 6.16 -0.27 4.95
CA PHE A 32 5.12 -0.56 3.95
C PHE A 32 5.62 -0.36 2.52
N LEU A 33 6.67 0.43 2.35
CA LEU A 33 7.23 0.80 1.06
C LEU A 33 8.67 0.32 0.98
N LYS A 34 9.01 -0.41 -0.06
CA LYS A 34 10.37 -0.88 -0.29
C LYS A 34 10.80 -0.51 -1.70
N PRO A 35 11.04 0.78 -1.97
CA PRO A 35 11.45 1.19 -3.31
C PRO A 35 12.77 0.54 -3.68
N HIS A 36 12.86 0.09 -4.92
CA HIS A 36 14.09 -0.42 -5.48
C HIS A 36 14.96 0.75 -5.92
N ARG A 37 16.26 0.53 -6.01
CA ARG A 37 17.17 1.54 -6.54
C ARG A 37 17.79 1.02 -7.82
N ASN A 38 17.90 1.90 -8.83
CA ASN A 38 18.57 1.55 -10.06
C ASN A 38 20.09 1.72 -9.90
N ALA A 39 20.84 1.45 -10.95
CA ALA A 39 22.30 1.55 -10.94
C ALA A 39 22.80 2.96 -10.58
N LYS A 40 22.00 3.98 -10.84
CA LYS A 40 22.35 5.38 -10.51
C LYS A 40 21.93 5.78 -9.09
N GLY A 41 21.33 4.87 -8.34
CA GLY A 41 20.86 5.13 -6.98
C GLY A 41 19.49 5.82 -6.89
N ASN A 42 18.81 5.99 -7.99
CA ASN A 42 17.46 6.58 -8.01
C ASN A 42 16.43 5.58 -7.53
N ARG A 43 15.42 6.07 -6.79
CA ARG A 43 14.34 5.23 -6.28
C ARG A 43 13.38 4.85 -7.38
N LEU A 44 12.98 3.57 -7.41
CA LEU A 44 11.99 3.03 -8.33
C LEU A 44 10.86 2.43 -7.51
N TYR A 45 9.63 2.75 -7.90
CA TYR A 45 8.42 2.34 -7.18
C TYR A 45 7.63 1.32 -7.99
N THR A 46 7.12 0.30 -7.33
CA THR A 46 6.21 -0.68 -7.94
C THR A 46 4.77 -0.16 -7.85
N GLN A 47 3.85 -0.83 -8.53
CA GLN A 47 2.43 -0.51 -8.41
C GLN A 47 1.95 -0.68 -6.96
N GLU A 48 2.45 -1.68 -6.25
CA GLU A 48 2.13 -1.90 -4.84
C GLU A 48 2.57 -0.71 -3.98
N ASP A 49 3.78 -0.19 -4.24
CA ASP A 49 4.28 0.99 -3.55
C ASP A 49 3.38 2.21 -3.80
N ILE A 50 2.94 2.38 -5.06
CA ILE A 50 2.06 3.47 -5.44
C ILE A 50 0.72 3.36 -4.71
N ASP A 51 0.18 2.15 -4.61
CA ASP A 51 -1.07 1.90 -3.88
C ASP A 51 -0.95 2.27 -2.41
N VAL A 52 0.18 1.94 -1.79
CA VAL A 52 0.47 2.34 -0.41
C VAL A 52 0.54 3.86 -0.29
N LEU A 53 1.22 4.52 -1.21
CA LEU A 53 1.30 5.99 -1.21
C LEU A 53 -0.07 6.64 -1.39
N LYS A 54 -0.94 6.08 -2.20
CA LYS A 54 -2.32 6.55 -2.33
C LYS A 54 -3.09 6.42 -1.02
N GLN A 55 -2.88 5.33 -0.31
CA GLN A 55 -3.48 5.12 1.00
C GLN A 55 -2.99 6.14 2.01
N ILE A 56 -1.69 6.42 2.03
CA ILE A 56 -1.11 7.46 2.88
C ILE A 56 -1.73 8.82 2.56
N TYR A 57 -1.84 9.15 1.27
CA TYR A 57 -2.45 10.38 0.82
C TYR A 57 -3.87 10.53 1.39
N HIS A 58 -4.68 9.48 1.26
CA HIS A 58 -6.04 9.48 1.78
C HIS A 58 -6.10 9.69 3.29
N LEU A 59 -5.27 8.97 4.04
CA LEU A 59 -5.29 9.05 5.50
C LEU A 59 -4.80 10.41 6.00
N VAL A 60 -3.75 10.93 5.41
CA VAL A 60 -3.10 12.16 5.88
C VAL A 60 -3.74 13.41 5.29
N LYS A 61 -3.86 13.48 3.96
CA LYS A 61 -4.35 14.69 3.28
C LYS A 61 -5.85 14.81 3.27
N VAL A 62 -6.55 13.73 3.02
CA VAL A 62 -8.02 13.74 2.99
C VAL A 62 -8.60 13.53 4.38
N GLY A 63 -8.09 12.55 5.11
CA GLY A 63 -8.57 12.19 6.43
C GLY A 63 -8.03 13.03 7.59
N GLY A 64 -7.01 13.85 7.33
CA GLY A 64 -6.43 14.72 8.34
C GLY A 64 -5.64 14.01 9.44
N MET A 65 -5.27 12.77 9.24
CA MET A 65 -4.50 12.02 10.24
C MET A 65 -3.05 12.50 10.32
N THR A 66 -2.48 12.35 11.50
CA THR A 66 -1.02 12.52 11.67
C THR A 66 -0.32 11.33 11.02
N LEU A 67 0.99 11.47 10.78
CA LEU A 67 1.79 10.35 10.25
C LEU A 67 1.75 9.16 11.19
N GLY A 68 1.85 9.40 12.51
CA GLY A 68 1.76 8.33 13.50
C GLY A 68 0.42 7.62 13.49
N GLY A 69 -0.66 8.37 13.38
CA GLY A 69 -2.01 7.82 13.28
C GLY A 69 -2.20 6.99 12.01
N ALA A 70 -1.69 7.49 10.89
CA ALA A 70 -1.75 6.78 9.62
C ALA A 70 -0.96 5.47 9.68
N LYS A 71 0.25 5.48 10.25
CA LYS A 71 1.06 4.27 10.43
C LYS A 71 0.33 3.23 11.26
N LYS A 72 -0.28 3.65 12.35
CA LYS A 72 -1.04 2.77 13.24
C LYS A 72 -2.22 2.14 12.50
N LYS A 73 -2.99 2.95 11.79
CA LYS A 73 -4.12 2.49 11.00
C LYS A 73 -3.71 1.46 9.96
N MET A 74 -2.66 1.73 9.21
CA MET A 74 -2.15 0.84 8.18
C MET A 74 -1.62 -0.47 8.77
N THR A 75 -0.97 -0.42 9.92
CA THR A 75 -0.48 -1.61 10.62
C THR A 75 -1.65 -2.49 11.06
N GLU A 76 -2.70 -1.89 11.61
CA GLU A 76 -3.90 -2.62 12.02
C GLU A 76 -4.60 -3.26 10.83
N ASP A 77 -4.76 -2.53 9.74
CA ASP A 77 -5.39 -3.04 8.53
C ASP A 77 -4.58 -4.21 7.95
N ARG A 78 -3.26 -4.10 7.94
CA ARG A 78 -2.37 -5.16 7.45
C ARG A 78 -2.49 -6.42 8.29
N ARG A 79 -2.51 -6.29 9.61
CA ARG A 79 -2.70 -7.42 10.53
C ARG A 79 -4.04 -8.10 10.31
N SER A 80 -5.09 -7.32 10.12
CA SER A 80 -6.43 -7.83 9.85
C SER A 80 -6.47 -8.67 8.57
N VAL A 81 -5.84 -8.18 7.50
CA VAL A 81 -5.75 -8.89 6.22
C VAL A 81 -4.94 -10.18 6.37
N GLU A 82 -3.80 -10.13 7.05
CA GLU A 82 -2.96 -11.31 7.29
C GLU A 82 -3.70 -12.36 8.12
N SER A 83 -4.41 -11.95 9.16
CA SER A 83 -5.20 -12.85 9.99
C SER A 83 -6.31 -13.53 9.20
N ARG A 84 -6.99 -12.80 8.34
CA ARG A 84 -8.02 -13.36 7.46
C ARG A 84 -7.45 -14.37 6.48
N ALA A 85 -6.31 -14.06 5.87
CA ALA A 85 -5.66 -14.97 4.95
C ALA A 85 -5.28 -16.28 5.64
N LYS A 86 -4.74 -16.20 6.85
CA LYS A 86 -4.38 -17.37 7.65
C LYS A 86 -5.58 -18.22 8.01
N ALA A 87 -6.67 -17.58 8.45
CA ALA A 87 -7.90 -18.28 8.79
C ALA A 87 -8.50 -18.96 7.55
N GLU A 88 -8.46 -18.30 6.40
CA GLU A 88 -8.94 -18.85 5.14
C GLU A 88 -8.16 -20.09 4.72
N GLU A 89 -6.85 -20.10 4.89
CA GLU A 89 -6.01 -21.28 4.60
C GLU A 89 -6.36 -22.45 5.48
N ASN A 90 -6.55 -22.21 6.78
CA ASN A 90 -6.84 -23.26 7.76
C ASN A 90 -8.24 -23.87 7.57
N MET A 91 -9.15 -23.13 6.96
CA MET A 91 -10.54 -23.54 6.81
C MET A 91 -10.95 -23.64 5.34
N LYS A 92 -10.06 -24.18 4.52
CA LYS A 92 -10.20 -24.19 3.07
C LYS A 92 -11.51 -24.77 2.56
N ALA A 93 -11.99 -25.87 3.11
CA ALA A 93 -13.24 -26.50 2.69
C ALA A 93 -14.47 -25.65 3.05
N ILE A 94 -14.46 -25.07 4.24
CA ILE A 94 -15.54 -24.19 4.72
C ILE A 94 -15.52 -22.87 3.97
N ARG A 95 -14.33 -22.38 3.66
CA ARG A 95 -14.12 -21.16 2.87
C ARG A 95 -14.82 -21.21 1.52
N THR A 96 -14.72 -22.33 0.80
CA THR A 96 -15.35 -22.48 -0.50
C THR A 96 -16.86 -22.27 -0.41
N GLN A 97 -17.49 -22.84 0.59
CA GLN A 97 -18.93 -22.67 0.82
C GLN A 97 -19.29 -21.23 1.16
N LEU A 98 -18.48 -20.59 2.00
CA LEU A 98 -18.70 -19.19 2.36
C LEU A 98 -18.58 -18.24 1.18
N VAL A 99 -17.62 -18.49 0.30
CA VAL A 99 -17.44 -17.68 -0.91
C VAL A 99 -18.64 -17.83 -1.84
N GLU A 100 -19.18 -19.04 -2.00
CA GLU A 100 -20.36 -19.29 -2.79
C GLU A 100 -21.59 -18.56 -2.24
N ILE A 101 -21.77 -18.61 -0.93
CA ILE A 101 -22.85 -17.88 -0.27
C ILE A 101 -22.76 -16.37 -0.51
N ARG A 102 -21.56 -15.82 -0.40
CA ARG A 102 -21.33 -14.40 -0.67
C ARG A 102 -21.69 -14.02 -2.11
N LYS A 103 -21.36 -14.87 -3.05
CA LYS A 103 -21.67 -14.62 -4.47
C LYS A 103 -23.16 -14.66 -4.74
N SER A 104 -23.90 -15.46 -4.01
CA SER A 104 -25.34 -15.57 -4.18
C SER A 104 -26.11 -14.44 -3.48
N LEU A 105 -25.47 -13.69 -2.64
CA LEU A 105 -26.04 -12.52 -2.00
C LEU A 105 -25.80 -11.27 -2.83
#